data_39faefaed14a3686a2b289affe15c080
#
_entry.id   39faefaed14a3686a2b289affe15c080
#
_cell.length_a   1.000
_cell.length_b   1.000
_cell.length_c   1.000
_cell.angle_alpha   90.00
_cell.angle_beta   90.00
_cell.angle_gamma   90.00
#
_symmetry.space_group_name_H-M   'P 1'
#
loop_
_entity.id
_entity.type
_entity.pdbx_description
1 polymer ?
#
loop_
_entity_poly.entity_id
_entity_poly.type
_entity_poly.pdbx_seq_one_letter_code
_entity_poly.pdbx_strand_id
1 'polypeptide(L)'
;MSIKYAYLGPAGTFTEAALLKIAASDDQLIAYANVTAALDAVRKGEVSKALVPIENSVEGVVARTLDELASGEPLVITAETTLPVTFSLMTLENKDPKDIKSIATHPHAESQCRSFIAKNYPNAQVIETASTAAAAKGLSKGDYDAAIGAAIAAKYYQLKIIAGDIGDNTNAVTRFVVVEKPGKSPVATGKDRTSLAVFIAIDHAGALLEILNEFAKHQVNLSFIQSRPTGSQLGHYHFIIDAEGHVEDKPVAAALAGLKEICEDIRFLGSYPQAK
;
A
#
# COMPACT_ATOMS: atom_id res chain seq x y z
N MET A 1 -6.49 25.47 -0.65
CA MET A 1 -7.52 24.83 0.20
C MET A 1 -6.89 23.60 0.85
N SER A 2 -7.00 23.48 2.16
CA SER A 2 -6.54 22.31 2.91
C SER A 2 -7.28 21.05 2.46
N ILE A 3 -6.54 19.99 2.16
CA ILE A 3 -7.09 18.70 1.73
C ILE A 3 -7.26 17.80 2.97
N LYS A 4 -8.35 17.05 3.01
CA LYS A 4 -8.53 15.99 4.01
C LYS A 4 -8.13 14.66 3.42
N TYR A 5 -7.14 14.00 4.04
CA TYR A 5 -6.67 12.67 3.67
C TYR A 5 -7.09 11.63 4.71
N ALA A 6 -7.69 10.53 4.26
CA ALA A 6 -7.74 9.30 5.03
C ALA A 6 -6.44 8.52 4.84
N TYR A 7 -5.99 7.80 5.86
CA TYR A 7 -4.88 6.86 5.71
C TYR A 7 -5.06 5.63 6.62
N LEU A 8 -4.38 4.53 6.26
CA LEU A 8 -4.35 3.33 7.11
C LEU A 8 -3.55 3.63 8.38
N GLY A 9 -4.27 3.81 9.48
CA GLY A 9 -3.73 4.10 10.80
C GLY A 9 -3.28 2.85 11.59
N PRO A 10 -3.00 3.03 12.87
CA PRO A 10 -3.02 4.29 13.63
C PRO A 10 -1.91 5.27 13.26
N ALA A 11 -1.80 6.39 14.01
CA ALA A 11 -0.66 7.31 13.86
C ALA A 11 0.67 6.58 14.16
N GLY A 12 1.74 6.97 13.45
CA GLY A 12 3.06 6.34 13.56
C GLY A 12 3.27 5.14 12.61
N THR A 13 2.38 4.92 11.62
CA THR A 13 2.52 3.86 10.62
C THR A 13 3.40 4.29 9.44
N PHE A 14 3.86 3.31 8.64
CA PHE A 14 4.52 3.56 7.36
C PHE A 14 3.60 4.29 6.37
N THR A 15 2.29 4.05 6.41
CA THR A 15 1.33 4.76 5.57
C THR A 15 1.31 6.24 5.89
N GLU A 16 1.32 6.62 7.17
CA GLU A 16 1.42 8.02 7.55
C GLU A 16 2.77 8.64 7.15
N ALA A 17 3.87 7.90 7.33
CA ALA A 17 5.18 8.35 6.88
C ALA A 17 5.22 8.63 5.37
N ALA A 18 4.56 7.80 4.57
CA ALA A 18 4.41 8.01 3.14
C ALA A 18 3.52 9.23 2.83
N LEU A 19 2.40 9.38 3.56
CA LEU A 19 1.49 10.52 3.38
C LEU A 19 2.15 11.86 3.67
N LEU A 20 2.98 11.93 4.71
CA LEU A 20 3.72 13.14 5.07
C LEU A 20 4.75 13.59 4.01
N LYS A 21 5.12 12.72 3.05
CA LYS A 21 5.98 13.12 1.93
C LYS A 21 5.23 13.90 0.85
N ILE A 22 3.92 13.74 0.76
CA ILE A 22 3.10 14.31 -0.32
C ILE A 22 2.07 15.31 0.17
N ALA A 23 1.67 15.24 1.43
CA ALA A 23 0.72 16.17 2.05
C ALA A 23 1.34 17.53 2.29
N ALA A 24 0.57 18.59 2.08
CA ALA A 24 0.96 19.94 2.47
C ALA A 24 0.83 20.14 3.99
N SER A 25 1.51 21.14 4.53
CA SER A 25 1.54 21.39 5.99
C SER A 25 0.18 21.76 6.59
N ASP A 26 -0.75 22.24 5.80
CA ASP A 26 -2.10 22.63 6.19
C ASP A 26 -3.15 21.53 5.93
N ASP A 27 -2.75 20.39 5.34
CA ASP A 27 -3.64 19.27 5.11
C ASP A 27 -4.01 18.54 6.41
N GLN A 28 -5.22 17.98 6.43
CA GLN A 28 -5.73 17.20 7.56
C GLN A 28 -5.55 15.72 7.30
N LEU A 29 -4.79 15.04 8.15
CA LEU A 29 -4.49 13.61 8.06
C LEU A 29 -5.34 12.84 9.08
N ILE A 30 -6.22 11.97 8.62
CA ILE A 30 -7.18 11.24 9.46
C ILE A 30 -6.90 9.74 9.36
N ALA A 31 -6.54 9.15 10.51
CA ALA A 31 -6.26 7.72 10.61
C ALA A 31 -7.55 6.90 10.64
N TYR A 32 -7.61 5.84 9.82
CA TYR A 32 -8.70 4.87 9.81
C TYR A 32 -8.19 3.47 10.19
N ALA A 33 -9.07 2.66 10.75
CA ALA A 33 -8.71 1.36 11.32
C ALA A 33 -8.23 0.34 10.27
N ASN A 34 -8.71 0.45 9.03
CA ASN A 34 -8.37 -0.45 7.92
C ASN A 34 -8.55 0.26 6.57
N VAL A 35 -8.07 -0.40 5.50
CA VAL A 35 -8.16 0.12 4.12
C VAL A 35 -9.60 0.39 3.70
N THR A 36 -10.53 -0.53 3.97
CA THR A 36 -11.95 -0.39 3.62
C THR A 36 -12.52 0.89 4.22
N ALA A 37 -12.32 1.13 5.52
CA ALA A 37 -12.82 2.32 6.20
C ALA A 37 -12.23 3.62 5.62
N ALA A 38 -10.94 3.61 5.25
CA ALA A 38 -10.30 4.77 4.63
C ALA A 38 -10.89 5.08 3.25
N LEU A 39 -11.13 4.05 2.42
CA LEU A 39 -11.72 4.21 1.09
C LEU A 39 -13.22 4.57 1.17
N ASP A 40 -13.96 4.01 2.14
CA ASP A 40 -15.36 4.37 2.38
C ASP A 40 -15.54 5.82 2.81
N ALA A 41 -14.60 6.37 3.56
CA ALA A 41 -14.61 7.79 3.91
C ALA A 41 -14.50 8.69 2.66
N VAL A 42 -13.76 8.27 1.62
CA VAL A 42 -13.72 8.94 0.32
C VAL A 42 -15.06 8.78 -0.40
N ARG A 43 -15.62 7.55 -0.46
CA ARG A 43 -16.92 7.27 -1.10
C ARG A 43 -18.03 8.12 -0.51
N LYS A 44 -18.06 8.27 0.82
CA LYS A 44 -19.04 9.09 1.55
C LYS A 44 -18.78 10.60 1.44
N GLY A 45 -17.59 11.01 0.99
CA GLY A 45 -17.19 12.43 0.92
C GLY A 45 -16.82 13.04 2.28
N GLU A 46 -16.52 12.22 3.29
CA GLU A 46 -16.01 12.66 4.59
C GLU A 46 -14.60 13.22 4.48
N VAL A 47 -13.83 12.67 3.53
CA VAL A 47 -12.49 13.12 3.13
C VAL A 47 -12.41 13.25 1.61
N SER A 48 -11.46 14.05 1.14
CA SER A 48 -11.27 14.26 -0.31
C SER A 48 -10.47 13.12 -0.94
N LYS A 49 -9.48 12.58 -0.22
CA LYS A 49 -8.50 11.61 -0.70
C LYS A 49 -8.20 10.56 0.36
N ALA A 50 -7.73 9.40 -0.08
CA ALA A 50 -7.13 8.41 0.81
C ALA A 50 -5.74 8.00 0.30
N LEU A 51 -4.78 7.80 1.20
CA LEU A 51 -3.53 7.10 0.90
C LEU A 51 -3.60 5.70 1.47
N VAL A 52 -3.44 4.70 0.62
CA VAL A 52 -3.47 3.28 1.01
C VAL A 52 -2.30 2.52 0.38
N PRO A 53 -1.73 1.51 1.08
CA PRO A 53 -0.71 0.66 0.50
C PRO A 53 -1.33 -0.25 -0.56
N ILE A 54 -0.63 -0.49 -1.67
CA ILE A 54 -1.07 -1.39 -2.74
C ILE A 54 -0.14 -2.59 -2.93
N GLU A 55 1.15 -2.38 -2.71
CA GLU A 55 2.18 -3.39 -2.95
C GLU A 55 3.40 -3.16 -2.05
N ASN A 56 3.99 -4.25 -1.56
CA ASN A 56 5.26 -4.26 -0.84
C ASN A 56 6.23 -5.23 -1.53
N SER A 57 7.47 -4.83 -1.74
CA SER A 57 8.45 -5.65 -2.47
C SER A 57 8.85 -6.95 -1.77
N VAL A 58 8.54 -7.13 -0.49
CA VAL A 58 8.82 -8.32 0.31
C VAL A 58 7.56 -9.14 0.55
N GLU A 59 6.47 -8.48 1.00
CA GLU A 59 5.21 -9.14 1.37
C GLU A 59 4.26 -9.35 0.19
N GLY A 60 4.54 -8.69 -0.96
CA GLY A 60 3.70 -8.75 -2.14
C GLY A 60 2.52 -7.77 -2.09
N VAL A 61 1.40 -8.16 -2.65
CA VAL A 61 0.24 -7.29 -2.86
C VAL A 61 -0.59 -7.08 -1.60
N VAL A 62 -1.15 -5.89 -1.45
CA VAL A 62 -2.15 -5.62 -0.42
C VAL A 62 -3.53 -5.96 -0.98
N ALA A 63 -3.91 -7.23 -0.85
CA ALA A 63 -5.11 -7.81 -1.45
C ALA A 63 -6.38 -6.97 -1.18
N ARG A 64 -6.55 -6.48 0.06
CA ARG A 64 -7.71 -5.67 0.43
C ARG A 64 -7.80 -4.38 -0.40
N THR A 65 -6.69 -3.70 -0.68
CA THR A 65 -6.70 -2.49 -1.52
C THR A 65 -7.14 -2.82 -2.95
N LEU A 66 -6.63 -3.91 -3.53
CA LEU A 66 -7.00 -4.34 -4.88
C LEU A 66 -8.49 -4.68 -4.96
N ASP A 67 -9.00 -5.45 -4.00
CA ASP A 67 -10.40 -5.88 -3.96
C ASP A 67 -11.36 -4.69 -3.81
N GLU A 68 -11.01 -3.73 -2.95
CA GLU A 68 -11.81 -2.51 -2.74
C GLU A 68 -11.84 -1.59 -3.98
N LEU A 69 -10.75 -1.52 -4.74
CA LEU A 69 -10.70 -0.74 -5.99
C LEU A 69 -11.45 -1.44 -7.12
N ALA A 70 -11.38 -2.79 -7.19
CA ALA A 70 -12.05 -3.57 -8.21
C ALA A 70 -13.56 -3.71 -7.99
N SER A 71 -14.04 -3.54 -6.75
CA SER A 71 -15.45 -3.73 -6.36
C SER A 71 -16.06 -2.44 -5.79
N GLY A 72 -17.34 -2.49 -5.45
CA GLY A 72 -18.05 -1.37 -4.80
C GLY A 72 -18.23 -0.13 -5.67
N GLU A 73 -18.56 1.01 -5.04
CA GLU A 73 -18.65 2.29 -5.73
C GLU A 73 -17.28 2.72 -6.28
N PRO A 74 -17.23 3.19 -7.54
CA PRO A 74 -15.98 3.52 -8.21
C PRO A 74 -15.14 4.54 -7.46
N LEU A 75 -13.85 4.24 -7.35
CA LEU A 75 -12.79 5.14 -6.92
C LEU A 75 -11.67 5.10 -7.96
N VAL A 76 -10.87 6.15 -8.03
CA VAL A 76 -9.74 6.24 -8.96
C VAL A 76 -8.45 6.61 -8.25
N ILE A 77 -7.36 6.05 -8.74
CA ILE A 77 -6.01 6.41 -8.33
C ILE A 77 -5.58 7.66 -9.12
N THR A 78 -5.09 8.66 -8.41
CA THR A 78 -4.66 9.94 -9.01
C THR A 78 -3.18 10.23 -8.82
N ALA A 79 -2.52 9.49 -7.94
CA ALA A 79 -1.06 9.56 -7.72
C ALA A 79 -0.56 8.31 -7.03
N GLU A 80 0.75 8.08 -7.11
CA GLU A 80 1.43 7.08 -6.29
C GLU A 80 2.65 7.68 -5.60
N THR A 81 3.07 7.04 -4.52
CA THR A 81 4.34 7.33 -3.83
C THR A 81 4.96 6.04 -3.34
N THR A 82 6.27 6.03 -3.23
CA THR A 82 7.02 4.92 -2.66
C THR A 82 7.69 5.32 -1.35
N LEU A 83 7.78 4.36 -0.43
CA LEU A 83 8.49 4.52 0.82
C LEU A 83 9.42 3.33 1.05
N PRO A 84 10.74 3.54 1.21
CA PRO A 84 11.62 2.52 1.75
C PRO A 84 11.13 2.07 3.14
N VAL A 85 11.03 0.77 3.36
CA VAL A 85 10.60 0.23 4.64
C VAL A 85 11.82 -0.06 5.49
N THR A 86 12.07 0.83 6.45
CA THR A 86 13.15 0.68 7.43
C THR A 86 12.56 0.52 8.82
N PHE A 87 13.04 -0.47 9.55
CA PHE A 87 12.58 -0.73 10.92
C PHE A 87 13.55 -0.16 11.94
N SER A 88 12.99 0.37 13.03
CA SER A 88 13.74 0.86 14.17
C SER A 88 13.34 0.13 15.44
N LEU A 89 14.31 -0.22 16.28
CA LEU A 89 14.08 -0.68 17.64
C LEU A 89 13.98 0.53 18.56
N MET A 90 12.88 0.60 19.29
CA MET A 90 12.53 1.71 20.18
C MET A 90 12.37 1.23 21.63
N THR A 91 12.73 2.08 22.58
CA THR A 91 12.54 1.88 24.03
C THR A 91 11.99 3.12 24.70
N LEU A 92 11.59 3.00 25.96
CA LEU A 92 11.41 4.15 26.84
C LEU A 92 12.77 4.82 27.12
N GLU A 93 12.77 6.13 27.37
CA GLU A 93 14.01 6.92 27.55
C GLU A 93 14.97 6.33 28.61
N ASN A 94 14.42 5.84 29.73
CA ASN A 94 15.18 5.36 30.87
C ASN A 94 15.49 3.84 30.84
N LYS A 95 15.18 3.13 29.75
CA LYS A 95 15.42 1.69 29.63
C LYS A 95 16.84 1.43 29.17
N ASP A 96 17.60 0.63 29.94
CA ASP A 96 18.88 0.10 29.46
C ASP A 96 18.62 -0.96 28.36
N PRO A 97 19.26 -0.86 27.20
CA PRO A 97 19.13 -1.88 26.14
C PRO A 97 19.47 -3.30 26.59
N LYS A 98 20.32 -3.45 27.60
CA LYS A 98 20.70 -4.77 28.16
C LYS A 98 19.58 -5.45 28.95
N ASP A 99 18.59 -4.68 29.39
CA ASP A 99 17.47 -5.16 30.19
C ASP A 99 16.22 -5.48 29.34
N ILE A 100 16.33 -5.48 28.02
CA ILE A 100 15.24 -5.82 27.12
C ILE A 100 14.98 -7.33 27.17
N LYS A 101 13.80 -7.70 27.69
CA LYS A 101 13.31 -9.10 27.78
C LYS A 101 12.08 -9.34 26.91
N SER A 102 11.41 -8.28 26.45
CA SER A 102 10.25 -8.34 25.58
C SER A 102 10.35 -7.32 24.45
N ILE A 103 10.05 -7.77 23.22
CA ILE A 103 10.05 -6.94 22.00
C ILE A 103 8.69 -7.10 21.32
N ALA A 104 7.93 -6.02 21.24
CA ALA A 104 6.63 -6.03 20.58
C ALA A 104 6.73 -5.58 19.12
N THR A 105 6.04 -6.26 18.21
CA THR A 105 5.93 -5.84 16.80
C THR A 105 4.81 -6.60 16.08
N HIS A 106 4.55 -6.24 14.82
CA HIS A 106 3.67 -6.99 13.93
C HIS A 106 4.42 -8.20 13.34
N PRO A 107 3.78 -9.37 13.12
CA PRO A 107 4.43 -10.57 12.58
C PRO A 107 5.25 -10.33 11.29
N HIS A 108 4.74 -9.52 10.36
CA HIS A 108 5.49 -9.18 9.14
C HIS A 108 6.77 -8.39 9.42
N ALA A 109 6.78 -7.55 10.44
CA ALA A 109 7.98 -6.81 10.84
C ALA A 109 8.96 -7.70 11.62
N GLU A 110 8.42 -8.63 12.43
CA GLU A 110 9.26 -9.65 13.10
C GLU A 110 10.01 -10.48 12.08
N SER A 111 9.32 -11.03 11.07
CA SER A 111 9.93 -11.86 10.03
C SER A 111 11.05 -11.12 9.27
N GLN A 112 10.94 -9.82 9.09
CA GLN A 112 11.92 -8.97 8.42
C GLN A 112 13.04 -8.44 9.33
N CYS A 113 12.97 -8.66 10.64
CA CYS A 113 14.00 -8.25 11.62
C CYS A 113 14.57 -9.43 12.41
N ARG A 114 14.32 -10.65 11.95
CA ARG A 114 14.63 -11.88 12.69
C ARG A 114 16.13 -12.05 12.98
N SER A 115 16.99 -11.76 12.02
CA SER A 115 18.44 -11.85 12.18
C SER A 115 18.96 -10.86 13.22
N PHE A 116 18.43 -9.64 13.20
CA PHE A 116 18.80 -8.62 14.20
C PHE A 116 18.37 -9.04 15.61
N ILE A 117 17.12 -9.52 15.79
CA ILE A 117 16.59 -9.95 17.07
C ILE A 117 17.42 -11.13 17.60
N ALA A 118 17.65 -12.17 16.79
CA ALA A 118 18.40 -13.35 17.19
C ALA A 118 19.84 -13.03 17.60
N LYS A 119 20.48 -12.08 16.92
CA LYS A 119 21.87 -11.69 17.20
C LYS A 119 22.00 -10.85 18.48
N ASN A 120 21.10 -9.88 18.68
CA ASN A 120 21.27 -8.86 19.73
C ASN A 120 20.42 -9.14 20.97
N TYR A 121 19.30 -9.86 20.82
CA TYR A 121 18.32 -10.14 21.88
C TYR A 121 17.83 -11.59 21.85
N PRO A 122 18.74 -12.59 21.88
CA PRO A 122 18.38 -14.01 21.68
C PRO A 122 17.41 -14.56 22.73
N ASN A 123 17.33 -13.93 23.89
CA ASN A 123 16.47 -14.35 25.00
C ASN A 123 15.23 -13.47 25.17
N ALA A 124 15.02 -12.48 24.29
CA ALA A 124 13.84 -11.63 24.36
C ALA A 124 12.60 -12.37 23.82
N GLN A 125 11.51 -12.28 24.55
CA GLN A 125 10.20 -12.73 24.06
C GLN A 125 9.68 -11.76 23.01
N VAL A 126 9.37 -12.26 21.82
CA VAL A 126 8.66 -11.48 20.80
C VAL A 126 7.16 -11.53 21.08
N ILE A 127 6.53 -10.35 21.14
CA ILE A 127 5.11 -10.17 21.41
C ILE A 127 4.44 -9.63 20.16
N GLU A 128 3.50 -10.38 19.61
CA GLU A 128 2.77 -9.99 18.42
C GLU A 128 1.72 -8.90 18.72
N THR A 129 1.64 -7.91 17.85
CA THR A 129 0.67 -6.83 17.90
C THR A 129 -0.03 -6.63 16.56
N ALA A 130 -1.20 -6.00 16.58
CA ALA A 130 -2.02 -5.76 15.39
C ALA A 130 -1.35 -4.82 14.35
N SER A 131 -0.33 -4.04 14.75
CA SER A 131 0.50 -3.22 13.86
C SER A 131 1.77 -2.79 14.59
N THR A 132 2.81 -2.42 13.84
CA THR A 132 4.05 -1.85 14.40
C THR A 132 3.80 -0.57 15.21
N ALA A 133 2.82 0.25 14.80
CA ALA A 133 2.42 1.44 15.55
C ALA A 133 1.65 1.08 16.84
N ALA A 134 0.88 -0.03 16.85
CA ALA A 134 0.26 -0.53 18.08
C ALA A 134 1.32 -1.00 19.08
N ALA A 135 2.40 -1.65 18.60
CA ALA A 135 3.54 -2.00 19.43
C ALA A 135 4.19 -0.75 20.08
N ALA A 136 4.46 0.28 19.30
CA ALA A 136 5.01 1.53 19.81
C ALA A 136 4.07 2.21 20.82
N LYS A 137 2.76 2.18 20.58
CA LYS A 137 1.76 2.71 21.51
C LYS A 137 1.71 1.92 22.84
N GLY A 138 1.79 0.60 22.80
CA GLY A 138 1.85 -0.25 23.99
C GLY A 138 3.14 0.01 24.78
N LEU A 139 4.28 0.12 24.07
CA LEU A 139 5.56 0.48 24.68
C LEU A 139 5.49 1.80 25.44
N SER A 140 4.85 2.84 24.91
CA SER A 140 4.69 4.14 25.61
C SER A 140 3.89 4.03 26.91
N LYS A 141 3.13 2.95 27.10
CA LYS A 141 2.39 2.64 28.32
C LYS A 141 3.15 1.74 29.28
N GLY A 142 4.31 1.22 28.83
CA GLY A 142 5.12 0.27 29.62
C GLY A 142 4.67 -1.19 29.51
N ASP A 143 3.86 -1.54 28.49
CA ASP A 143 3.37 -2.91 28.29
C ASP A 143 4.49 -3.87 27.88
N TYR A 144 5.60 -3.34 27.33
CA TYR A 144 6.76 -4.07 26.82
C TYR A 144 8.06 -3.33 27.14
N ASP A 145 9.21 -4.00 26.93
CA ASP A 145 10.52 -3.36 27.11
C ASP A 145 10.98 -2.61 25.84
N ALA A 146 10.61 -3.12 24.66
CA ALA A 146 10.96 -2.53 23.39
C ALA A 146 9.87 -2.76 22.33
N ALA A 147 9.90 -1.97 21.26
CA ALA A 147 9.04 -2.16 20.10
C ALA A 147 9.84 -1.98 18.80
N ILE A 148 9.48 -2.75 17.76
CA ILE A 148 10.00 -2.57 16.40
C ILE A 148 8.91 -1.97 15.53
N GLY A 149 9.28 -0.91 14.78
CA GLY A 149 8.36 -0.24 13.86
C GLY A 149 9.00 0.87 13.07
N ALA A 150 8.17 1.68 12.42
CA ALA A 150 8.62 2.85 11.66
C ALA A 150 9.19 3.92 12.62
N ALA A 151 10.28 4.56 12.22
CA ALA A 151 10.95 5.59 13.03
C ALA A 151 10.02 6.76 13.44
N ILE A 152 9.02 7.07 12.61
CA ILE A 152 8.03 8.11 12.91
C ILE A 152 7.25 7.83 14.19
N ALA A 153 7.03 6.56 14.55
CA ALA A 153 6.33 6.17 15.76
C ALA A 153 7.05 6.67 17.03
N ALA A 154 8.39 6.73 17.01
CA ALA A 154 9.16 7.24 18.12
C ALA A 154 8.79 8.69 18.46
N LYS A 155 8.59 9.53 17.44
CA LYS A 155 8.18 10.93 17.63
C LYS A 155 6.79 11.05 18.24
N TYR A 156 5.83 10.25 17.75
CA TYR A 156 4.44 10.31 18.24
C TYR A 156 4.30 9.83 19.69
N TYR A 157 5.01 8.76 20.01
CA TYR A 157 4.88 8.10 21.32
C TYR A 157 5.99 8.45 22.30
N GLN A 158 6.84 9.46 21.97
CA GLN A 158 7.95 9.93 22.81
C GLN A 158 8.89 8.80 23.22
N LEU A 159 9.27 7.98 22.25
CA LEU A 159 10.17 6.84 22.44
C LEU A 159 11.58 7.17 21.95
N LYS A 160 12.56 6.47 22.49
CA LYS A 160 13.95 6.56 22.07
C LYS A 160 14.26 5.46 21.04
N ILE A 161 14.78 5.83 19.88
CA ILE A 161 15.34 4.89 18.92
C ILE A 161 16.73 4.49 19.40
N ILE A 162 16.96 3.18 19.62
CA ILE A 162 18.25 2.63 20.05
C ILE A 162 18.98 1.88 18.93
N ALA A 163 18.27 1.46 17.89
CA ALA A 163 18.83 0.96 16.65
C ALA A 163 17.91 1.31 15.47
N GLY A 164 18.49 1.79 14.38
CA GLY A 164 17.78 2.07 13.14
C GLY A 164 18.18 1.08 12.05
N ASP A 165 17.36 0.99 11.00
CA ASP A 165 17.58 0.16 9.82
C ASP A 165 17.96 -1.29 10.15
N ILE A 166 17.15 -1.90 11.03
CA ILE A 166 17.39 -3.25 11.57
C ILE A 166 16.76 -4.36 10.72
N GLY A 167 16.15 -4.01 9.59
CA GLY A 167 15.53 -4.96 8.67
C GLY A 167 16.56 -5.84 7.96
N ASP A 168 16.24 -7.12 7.79
CA ASP A 168 17.09 -8.08 7.07
C ASP A 168 17.19 -7.78 5.58
N ASN A 169 16.18 -7.10 5.01
CA ASN A 169 16.15 -6.64 3.63
C ASN A 169 16.21 -5.11 3.57
N THR A 170 17.37 -4.58 3.17
CA THR A 170 17.64 -3.13 3.07
C THR A 170 16.96 -2.47 1.86
N ASN A 171 16.44 -3.26 0.91
CA ASN A 171 15.78 -2.79 -0.30
C ASN A 171 14.25 -2.92 -0.25
N ALA A 172 13.69 -3.16 0.92
CA ALA A 172 12.25 -3.25 1.08
C ALA A 172 11.57 -1.90 0.79
N VAL A 173 10.60 -1.90 -0.12
CA VAL A 173 9.85 -0.71 -0.53
C VAL A 173 8.36 -1.02 -0.55
N THR A 174 7.55 -0.10 -0.06
CA THR A 174 6.09 -0.15 -0.20
C THR A 174 5.65 0.94 -1.18
N ARG A 175 4.80 0.55 -2.13
CA ARG A 175 4.07 1.45 -3.02
C ARG A 175 2.71 1.76 -2.41
N PHE A 176 2.40 3.04 -2.36
CA PHE A 176 1.13 3.59 -1.89
C PHE A 176 0.45 4.35 -3.02
N VAL A 177 -0.87 4.35 -3.02
CA VAL A 177 -1.68 5.07 -4.00
C VAL A 177 -2.59 6.09 -3.33
N VAL A 178 -2.71 7.26 -3.96
CA VAL A 178 -3.70 8.27 -3.60
C VAL A 178 -4.98 7.98 -4.37
N VAL A 179 -6.06 7.80 -3.64
CA VAL A 179 -7.37 7.41 -4.16
C VAL A 179 -8.38 8.52 -3.92
N GLU A 180 -9.19 8.80 -4.95
CA GLU A 180 -10.22 9.83 -4.96
C GLU A 180 -11.52 9.32 -5.59
N LYS A 181 -12.60 10.09 -5.50
CA LYS A 181 -13.79 9.86 -6.33
C LYS A 181 -13.46 10.05 -7.81
N PRO A 182 -14.19 9.35 -8.72
CA PRO A 182 -13.99 9.54 -10.16
C PRO A 182 -14.05 10.99 -10.57
N GLY A 183 -13.10 11.40 -11.40
CA GLY A 183 -12.95 12.75 -11.91
C GLY A 183 -12.04 12.76 -13.13
N LYS A 184 -11.54 13.94 -13.50
CA LYS A 184 -10.59 14.06 -14.59
C LYS A 184 -9.24 13.47 -14.18
N SER A 185 -8.67 12.61 -15.02
CA SER A 185 -7.32 12.10 -14.81
C SER A 185 -6.29 13.23 -14.73
N PRO A 186 -5.22 13.07 -13.96
CA PRO A 186 -4.06 13.97 -14.01
C PRO A 186 -3.56 14.17 -15.44
N VAL A 187 -2.90 15.27 -15.69
CA VAL A 187 -2.30 15.55 -17.00
C VAL A 187 -1.14 14.58 -17.24
N ALA A 188 -1.02 14.07 -18.46
CA ALA A 188 0.07 13.19 -18.88
C ALA A 188 1.44 13.82 -18.63
N THR A 189 2.36 13.06 -18.06
CA THR A 189 3.72 13.49 -17.73
C THR A 189 4.79 12.85 -18.62
N GLY A 190 4.41 11.81 -19.38
CA GLY A 190 5.31 10.98 -20.17
C GLY A 190 5.96 9.85 -19.34
N LYS A 191 5.70 9.79 -18.04
CA LYS A 191 6.05 8.69 -17.12
C LYS A 191 4.83 8.37 -16.25
N ASP A 192 3.82 7.83 -16.90
CA ASP A 192 2.53 7.59 -16.30
C ASP A 192 2.26 6.08 -16.19
N ARG A 193 1.29 5.74 -15.39
CA ARG A 193 0.77 4.40 -15.19
C ARG A 193 -0.73 4.45 -15.33
N THR A 194 -1.30 3.49 -16.06
CA THR A 194 -2.74 3.28 -16.15
C THR A 194 -3.09 1.96 -15.49
N SER A 195 -3.89 2.02 -14.43
CA SER A 195 -4.33 0.86 -13.66
C SER A 195 -5.75 0.47 -14.02
N LEU A 196 -5.99 -0.83 -14.16
CA LEU A 196 -7.24 -1.41 -14.61
C LEU A 196 -7.61 -2.62 -13.75
N ALA A 197 -8.91 -2.87 -13.58
CA ALA A 197 -9.43 -4.19 -13.22
C ALA A 197 -10.17 -4.76 -14.43
N VAL A 198 -9.70 -5.89 -14.95
CA VAL A 198 -10.18 -6.53 -16.17
C VAL A 198 -10.92 -7.79 -15.80
N PHE A 199 -12.20 -7.88 -16.18
CA PHE A 199 -13.07 -9.01 -15.90
C PHE A 199 -13.21 -9.88 -17.17
N ILE A 200 -12.96 -11.19 -17.03
CA ILE A 200 -13.04 -12.14 -18.14
C ILE A 200 -14.51 -12.46 -18.42
N ALA A 201 -14.94 -12.38 -19.67
CA ALA A 201 -16.31 -12.70 -20.08
C ALA A 201 -16.62 -14.21 -19.93
N ILE A 202 -15.71 -15.06 -20.43
CA ILE A 202 -15.82 -16.52 -20.38
C ILE A 202 -14.45 -17.07 -20.03
N ASP A 203 -14.35 -17.81 -18.93
CA ASP A 203 -13.11 -18.48 -18.57
C ASP A 203 -12.85 -19.66 -19.52
N HIS A 204 -11.73 -19.59 -20.25
CA HIS A 204 -11.28 -20.62 -21.18
C HIS A 204 -9.75 -20.64 -21.29
N ALA A 205 -9.23 -21.72 -21.81
CA ALA A 205 -7.78 -21.85 -22.04
C ALA A 205 -7.29 -20.74 -22.99
N GLY A 206 -6.44 -19.83 -22.49
CA GLY A 206 -5.92 -18.70 -23.26
C GLY A 206 -6.58 -17.35 -22.98
N ALA A 207 -7.65 -17.26 -22.18
CA ALA A 207 -8.33 -15.98 -21.89
C ALA A 207 -7.38 -14.87 -21.37
N LEU A 208 -6.49 -15.21 -20.43
CA LEU A 208 -5.46 -14.26 -19.99
C LEU A 208 -4.48 -13.89 -21.11
N LEU A 209 -4.10 -14.86 -21.96
CA LEU A 209 -3.19 -14.58 -23.07
C LEU A 209 -3.81 -13.62 -24.09
N GLU A 210 -5.11 -13.69 -24.34
CA GLU A 210 -5.82 -12.75 -25.21
C GLU A 210 -5.75 -11.32 -24.65
N ILE A 211 -5.95 -11.14 -23.34
CA ILE A 211 -5.78 -9.85 -22.66
C ILE A 211 -4.34 -9.33 -22.83
N LEU A 212 -3.33 -10.17 -22.59
CA LEU A 212 -1.92 -9.78 -22.70
C LEU A 212 -1.54 -9.45 -24.16
N ASN A 213 -2.11 -10.15 -25.14
CA ASN A 213 -1.88 -9.89 -26.55
C ASN A 213 -2.37 -8.51 -26.98
N GLU A 214 -3.47 -8.00 -26.41
CA GLU A 214 -3.93 -6.63 -26.73
C GLU A 214 -2.91 -5.58 -26.30
N PHE A 215 -2.28 -5.71 -25.15
CA PHE A 215 -1.20 -4.82 -24.75
C PHE A 215 0.05 -4.99 -25.62
N ALA A 216 0.45 -6.24 -25.88
CA ALA A 216 1.63 -6.55 -26.69
C ALA A 216 1.49 -6.03 -28.13
N LYS A 217 0.33 -6.18 -28.78
CA LYS A 217 -0.01 -5.69 -30.12
C LYS A 217 0.19 -4.16 -30.24
N HIS A 218 -0.07 -3.44 -29.18
CA HIS A 218 0.09 -2.00 -29.13
C HIS A 218 1.40 -1.54 -28.47
N GLN A 219 2.33 -2.49 -28.19
CA GLN A 219 3.63 -2.22 -27.56
C GLN A 219 3.54 -1.51 -26.20
N VAL A 220 2.48 -1.81 -25.45
CA VAL A 220 2.28 -1.30 -24.09
C VAL A 220 2.89 -2.30 -23.11
N ASN A 221 3.88 -1.85 -22.33
CA ASN A 221 4.48 -2.67 -21.27
C ASN A 221 3.56 -2.75 -20.06
N LEU A 222 3.57 -3.92 -19.40
CA LEU A 222 2.85 -4.15 -18.15
C LEU A 222 3.85 -4.25 -17.00
N SER A 223 3.70 -3.41 -15.99
CA SER A 223 4.57 -3.38 -14.82
C SER A 223 4.01 -4.17 -13.63
N PHE A 224 2.72 -4.50 -13.68
CA PHE A 224 2.04 -5.27 -12.64
C PHE A 224 0.88 -6.07 -13.21
N ILE A 225 0.73 -7.31 -12.75
CA ILE A 225 -0.45 -8.13 -13.00
C ILE A 225 -0.74 -9.01 -11.78
N GLN A 226 -1.98 -9.00 -11.33
CA GLN A 226 -2.43 -9.80 -10.20
C GLN A 226 -3.81 -10.37 -10.48
N SER A 227 -3.96 -11.69 -10.44
CA SER A 227 -5.27 -12.33 -10.45
C SER A 227 -5.92 -12.24 -9.07
N ARG A 228 -7.21 -11.90 -9.05
CA ARG A 228 -8.01 -11.85 -7.83
C ARG A 228 -9.34 -12.56 -8.05
N PRO A 229 -9.82 -13.37 -7.09
CA PRO A 229 -11.16 -13.96 -7.18
C PRO A 229 -12.21 -12.86 -7.16
N THR A 230 -13.28 -13.02 -7.94
CA THR A 230 -14.40 -12.06 -7.96
C THR A 230 -15.25 -12.12 -6.69
N GLY A 231 -15.13 -13.20 -5.91
CA GLY A 231 -15.96 -13.44 -4.73
C GLY A 231 -17.37 -13.99 -5.05
N SER A 232 -17.75 -14.11 -6.31
CA SER A 232 -19.07 -14.61 -6.73
C SER A 232 -19.11 -16.13 -6.73
N GLN A 233 -18.12 -16.78 -7.33
CA GLN A 233 -17.98 -18.24 -7.45
C GLN A 233 -16.52 -18.64 -7.51
N LEU A 234 -16.18 -19.90 -7.15
CA LEU A 234 -14.86 -20.46 -7.36
C LEU A 234 -14.58 -20.57 -8.88
N GLY A 235 -13.36 -20.18 -9.27
CA GLY A 235 -12.96 -20.18 -10.68
C GLY A 235 -13.24 -18.89 -11.43
N HIS A 236 -13.95 -17.92 -10.84
CA HIS A 236 -14.15 -16.60 -11.44
C HIS A 236 -13.11 -15.61 -10.92
N TYR A 237 -12.30 -15.08 -11.83
CA TYR A 237 -11.20 -14.16 -11.53
C TYR A 237 -11.33 -12.88 -12.35
N HIS A 238 -10.78 -11.81 -11.78
CA HIS A 238 -10.45 -10.60 -12.52
C HIS A 238 -8.95 -10.34 -12.39
N PHE A 239 -8.39 -9.56 -13.29
CA PHE A 239 -6.98 -9.18 -13.27
C PHE A 239 -6.85 -7.71 -12.97
N ILE A 240 -6.04 -7.39 -11.94
CA ILE A 240 -5.56 -6.01 -11.74
C ILE A 240 -4.28 -5.87 -12.57
N ILE A 241 -4.25 -4.88 -13.45
CA ILE A 241 -3.17 -4.67 -14.40
C ILE A 241 -2.72 -3.22 -14.33
N ASP A 242 -1.40 -3.00 -14.24
CA ASP A 242 -0.79 -1.70 -14.43
C ASP A 242 -0.05 -1.67 -15.77
N ALA A 243 -0.53 -0.85 -16.68
CA ALA A 243 0.08 -0.56 -17.96
C ALA A 243 0.95 0.71 -17.89
N GLU A 244 2.12 0.70 -18.52
CA GLU A 244 2.96 1.89 -18.65
C GLU A 244 2.38 2.83 -19.71
N GLY A 245 2.26 4.11 -19.37
CA GLY A 245 1.72 5.16 -20.20
C GLY A 245 0.41 5.73 -19.68
N HIS A 246 0.05 6.89 -20.22
CA HIS A 246 -1.18 7.59 -19.87
C HIS A 246 -2.37 7.07 -20.69
N VAL A 247 -3.56 7.10 -20.12
CA VAL A 247 -4.79 6.63 -20.79
C VAL A 247 -5.08 7.34 -22.12
N GLU A 248 -4.62 8.60 -22.26
CA GLU A 248 -4.75 9.40 -23.50
C GLU A 248 -3.62 9.11 -24.52
N ASP A 249 -2.59 8.34 -24.18
CA ASP A 249 -1.56 7.92 -25.11
C ASP A 249 -2.15 6.95 -26.13
N LYS A 250 -1.87 7.18 -27.41
CA LYS A 250 -2.45 6.37 -28.49
C LYS A 250 -2.29 4.87 -28.30
N PRO A 251 -1.11 4.32 -27.90
CA PRO A 251 -0.95 2.89 -27.67
C PRO A 251 -1.86 2.36 -26.56
N VAL A 252 -1.91 3.07 -25.42
CA VAL A 252 -2.73 2.69 -24.26
C VAL A 252 -4.23 2.76 -24.61
N ALA A 253 -4.67 3.85 -25.25
CA ALA A 253 -6.06 4.00 -25.69
C ALA A 253 -6.48 2.90 -26.67
N ALA A 254 -5.59 2.51 -27.61
CA ALA A 254 -5.87 1.45 -28.57
C ALA A 254 -5.94 0.07 -27.89
N ALA A 255 -5.03 -0.24 -26.94
CA ALA A 255 -5.10 -1.46 -26.14
C ALA A 255 -6.41 -1.55 -25.34
N LEU A 256 -6.81 -0.46 -24.70
CA LEU A 256 -8.08 -0.40 -23.96
C LEU A 256 -9.30 -0.58 -24.84
N ALA A 257 -9.27 -0.08 -26.08
CA ALA A 257 -10.34 -0.29 -27.05
C ALA A 257 -10.44 -1.78 -27.45
N GLY A 258 -9.31 -2.45 -27.71
CA GLY A 258 -9.28 -3.88 -28.01
C GLY A 258 -9.74 -4.76 -26.85
N LEU A 259 -9.37 -4.41 -25.62
CA LEU A 259 -9.82 -5.13 -24.43
C LEU A 259 -11.34 -5.09 -24.25
N LYS A 260 -12.01 -3.99 -24.60
CA LYS A 260 -13.48 -3.87 -24.51
C LYS A 260 -14.24 -4.85 -25.40
N GLU A 261 -13.60 -5.34 -26.46
CA GLU A 261 -14.20 -6.31 -27.37
C GLU A 261 -14.12 -7.76 -26.88
N ILE A 262 -13.18 -8.05 -25.95
CA ILE A 262 -12.88 -9.42 -25.50
C ILE A 262 -13.18 -9.66 -24.01
N CYS A 263 -13.36 -8.61 -23.22
CA CYS A 263 -13.61 -8.70 -21.79
C CYS A 263 -15.09 -8.45 -21.46
N GLU A 264 -15.57 -9.01 -20.35
CA GLU A 264 -16.92 -8.75 -19.82
C GLU A 264 -17.05 -7.30 -19.34
N ASP A 265 -16.06 -6.84 -18.58
CA ASP A 265 -16.01 -5.48 -18.06
C ASP A 265 -14.56 -5.05 -17.84
N ILE A 266 -14.33 -3.74 -17.93
CA ILE A 266 -13.06 -3.11 -17.62
C ILE A 266 -13.33 -1.94 -16.71
N ARG A 267 -12.94 -2.08 -15.46
CA ARG A 267 -12.98 -0.98 -14.52
C ARG A 267 -11.69 -0.18 -14.62
N PHE A 268 -11.80 1.06 -15.02
CA PHE A 268 -10.69 2.02 -14.99
C PHE A 268 -10.40 2.42 -13.55
N LEU A 269 -9.20 2.09 -13.06
CA LEU A 269 -8.76 2.40 -11.70
C LEU A 269 -7.97 3.70 -11.61
N GLY A 270 -7.53 4.26 -12.73
CA GLY A 270 -6.85 5.54 -12.79
C GLY A 270 -5.69 5.57 -13.79
N SER A 271 -5.32 6.79 -14.19
CA SER A 271 -4.10 7.06 -14.96
C SER A 271 -3.38 8.22 -14.29
N TYR A 272 -2.14 8.03 -13.88
CA TYR A 272 -1.45 8.91 -12.95
C TYR A 272 0.07 8.85 -13.12
N PRO A 273 0.82 9.91 -12.71
CA PRO A 273 2.27 9.92 -12.73
C PRO A 273 2.86 8.80 -11.86
N GLN A 274 3.89 8.11 -12.39
CA GLN A 274 4.65 7.12 -11.62
C GLN A 274 5.46 7.82 -10.51
N ALA A 275 5.61 7.14 -9.37
CA ALA A 275 6.49 7.58 -8.29
C ALA A 275 7.94 7.71 -8.79
N LYS A 276 8.63 8.73 -8.28
CA LYS A 276 10.05 8.97 -8.58
C LYS A 276 10.96 8.04 -7.80
#